data_0dd7e0918757c9f623c2d16ae3be4d4b
#
_entry.id   0dd7e0918757c9f623c2d16ae3be4d4b
#
_cell.length_a   1.000
_cell.length_b   1.000
_cell.length_c   1.000
_cell.angle_alpha   90.00
_cell.angle_beta   90.00
_cell.angle_gamma   90.00
#
_symmetry.space_group_name_H-M   'P 1'
#
loop_
_entity.id
_entity.type
_entity.pdbx_description
1 polymer ?
#
loop_
_entity_poly.entity_id
_entity_poly.type
_entity_poly.pdbx_seq_one_letter_code
_entity_poly.pdbx_strand_id
1 'polypeptide(L)'
;KGGGEMKTKKHNWKRWLPLYLMMAPGLIYIFINNYIPMFGTIIAFKHINYQKGILGSDWVGLKNFKFLFATNDAWVITRNTLLYNLAFIVINTVVGIILAIFICDVVSKKLKKLYQSAVLLPYLMSIVIISYIVFAFLSTENGMVNNSLLIPFGKNPISWYAEPKYWPLILTLVNVWKG
;
A
#
# COMPACT_ATOMS: atom_id res chain seq x y z
N LYS A 1 28.29 8.70 54.65
CA LYS A 1 26.95 9.19 54.26
C LYS A 1 27.16 10.35 53.31
N GLY A 2 27.12 10.09 52.00
CA GLY A 2 27.17 11.10 50.96
C GLY A 2 25.93 10.90 50.09
N GLY A 3 24.87 11.66 50.43
CA GLY A 3 23.69 11.77 49.58
C GLY A 3 24.02 12.61 48.37
N GLY A 4 24.21 11.97 47.23
CA GLY A 4 24.31 12.66 45.94
C GLY A 4 22.94 13.16 45.51
N GLU A 5 22.66 14.45 45.72
CA GLU A 5 21.50 15.10 45.12
C GLU A 5 21.57 15.01 43.60
N MET A 6 20.70 14.25 43.01
CA MET A 6 20.46 14.25 41.56
C MET A 6 19.91 15.64 41.18
N LYS A 7 20.79 16.54 40.75
CA LYS A 7 20.39 17.81 40.13
C LYS A 7 19.57 17.51 38.89
N THR A 8 18.26 17.65 38.96
CA THR A 8 17.35 17.66 37.81
C THR A 8 17.81 18.78 36.87
N LYS A 9 18.39 18.40 35.73
CA LYS A 9 18.76 19.34 34.67
C LYS A 9 17.51 20.10 34.26
N LYS A 10 17.38 21.37 34.64
CA LYS A 10 16.33 22.25 34.09
C LYS A 10 16.39 22.17 32.57
N HIS A 11 15.34 21.66 31.99
CA HIS A 11 15.20 21.53 30.55
C HIS A 11 15.20 22.94 29.93
N ASN A 12 16.31 23.32 29.29
CA ASN A 12 16.48 24.63 28.67
C ASN A 12 15.67 24.69 27.37
N TRP A 13 14.36 24.94 27.47
CA TRP A 13 13.40 25.05 26.38
C TRP A 13 13.89 25.98 25.25
N LYS A 14 14.51 27.10 25.60
CA LYS A 14 15.06 28.07 24.63
C LYS A 14 16.12 27.47 23.68
N ARG A 15 16.87 26.48 24.13
CA ARG A 15 17.90 25.82 23.33
C ARG A 15 17.29 24.95 22.25
N TRP A 16 16.10 24.38 22.49
CA TRP A 16 15.42 23.46 21.56
C TRP A 16 14.43 24.16 20.64
N LEU A 17 14.07 25.42 20.96
CA LEU A 17 13.11 26.19 20.17
C LEU A 17 13.43 26.26 18.66
N PRO A 18 14.69 26.50 18.24
CA PRO A 18 15.01 26.49 16.79
C PRO A 18 14.71 25.15 16.14
N LEU A 19 15.00 24.03 16.82
CA LEU A 19 14.71 22.69 16.31
C LEU A 19 13.21 22.44 16.16
N TYR A 20 12.42 22.85 17.15
CA TYR A 20 10.95 22.76 17.05
C TYR A 20 10.39 23.62 15.92
N LEU A 21 10.92 24.81 15.69
CA LEU A 21 10.52 25.66 14.58
C LEU A 21 10.87 25.03 13.22
N MET A 22 12.03 24.38 13.11
CA MET A 22 12.41 23.66 11.88
C MET A 22 11.52 22.43 11.65
N MET A 23 11.07 21.75 12.69
CA MET A 23 10.17 20.59 12.57
C MET A 23 8.71 20.99 12.33
N ALA A 24 8.30 22.18 12.75
CA ALA A 24 6.90 22.62 12.73
C ALA A 24 6.24 22.50 11.35
N PRO A 25 6.84 22.92 10.22
CA PRO A 25 6.23 22.76 8.90
C PRO A 25 5.93 21.30 8.55
N GLY A 26 6.87 20.39 8.84
CA GLY A 26 6.70 18.96 8.61
C GLY A 26 5.61 18.35 9.49
N LEU A 27 5.56 18.72 10.77
CA LEU A 27 4.53 18.25 11.70
C LEU A 27 3.14 18.76 11.30
N ILE A 28 3.02 20.03 10.89
CA ILE A 28 1.78 20.62 10.41
C ILE A 28 1.30 19.88 9.14
N TYR A 29 2.21 19.61 8.20
CA TYR A 29 1.89 18.85 7.00
C TYR A 29 1.35 17.46 7.32
N ILE A 30 2.03 16.72 8.18
CA ILE A 30 1.59 15.38 8.63
C ILE A 30 0.25 15.48 9.34
N PHE A 31 0.05 16.45 10.22
CA PHE A 31 -1.20 16.63 10.95
C PHE A 31 -2.37 16.86 9.99
N ILE A 32 -2.21 17.79 9.05
CA ILE A 32 -3.27 18.12 8.08
C ILE A 32 -3.60 16.93 7.18
N ASN A 33 -2.57 16.25 6.63
CA ASN A 33 -2.79 15.23 5.61
C ASN A 33 -3.08 13.83 6.17
N ASN A 34 -2.69 13.53 7.39
CA ASN A 34 -2.89 12.20 7.97
C ASN A 34 -3.89 12.21 9.14
N TYR A 35 -3.80 13.18 10.05
CA TYR A 35 -4.67 13.19 11.23
C TYR A 35 -6.05 13.78 10.97
N ILE A 36 -6.16 14.87 10.21
CA ILE A 36 -7.48 15.44 9.87
C ILE A 36 -8.37 14.45 9.13
N PRO A 37 -7.90 13.70 8.10
CA PRO A 37 -8.74 12.70 7.45
C PRO A 37 -9.21 11.57 8.38
N MET A 38 -8.45 11.26 9.44
CA MET A 38 -8.90 10.27 10.42
C MET A 38 -10.20 10.67 11.14
N PHE A 39 -10.45 11.96 11.33
CA PHE A 39 -11.75 12.43 11.84
C PHE A 39 -12.91 12.10 10.90
N GLY A 40 -12.64 11.89 9.59
CA GLY A 40 -13.61 11.39 8.63
C GLY A 40 -14.20 10.03 8.98
N THR A 41 -13.54 9.22 9.82
CA THR A 41 -14.09 7.94 10.29
C THR A 41 -15.39 8.09 11.08
N ILE A 42 -15.65 9.28 11.62
CA ILE A 42 -16.92 9.63 12.28
C ILE A 42 -18.12 9.44 11.33
N ILE A 43 -17.90 9.59 10.02
CA ILE A 43 -18.93 9.39 8.98
C ILE A 43 -19.52 7.98 9.06
N ALA A 44 -18.73 6.97 9.42
CA ALA A 44 -19.20 5.60 9.55
C ALA A 44 -20.31 5.41 10.60
N PHE A 45 -20.38 6.31 11.58
CA PHE A 45 -21.34 6.27 12.68
C PHE A 45 -22.52 7.24 12.49
N LYS A 46 -22.56 7.98 11.37
CA LYS A 46 -23.60 8.97 11.07
C LYS A 46 -24.41 8.60 9.83
N HIS A 47 -25.66 9.00 9.81
CA HIS A 47 -26.48 8.98 8.61
C HIS A 47 -26.30 10.30 7.86
N ILE A 48 -25.43 10.26 6.82
CA ILE A 48 -25.02 11.49 6.13
C ILE A 48 -26.19 12.14 5.41
N ASN A 49 -26.49 13.37 5.81
CA ASN A 49 -27.37 14.27 5.09
C ASN A 49 -26.53 15.38 4.47
N TYR A 50 -26.43 15.37 3.15
CA TYR A 50 -25.61 16.34 2.42
C TYR A 50 -26.03 17.80 2.62
N GLN A 51 -27.31 18.05 2.97
CA GLN A 51 -27.78 19.39 3.25
C GLN A 51 -27.34 19.91 4.62
N LYS A 52 -27.20 19.02 5.61
CA LYS A 52 -26.74 19.35 6.97
C LYS A 52 -25.22 19.25 7.17
N GLY A 53 -24.53 18.68 6.20
CA GLY A 53 -23.09 18.41 6.27
C GLY A 53 -22.74 17.31 7.27
N ILE A 54 -21.43 17.02 7.40
CA ILE A 54 -20.93 15.91 8.23
C ILE A 54 -21.24 16.13 9.73
N LEU A 55 -21.04 17.34 10.23
CA LEU A 55 -21.22 17.65 11.65
C LEU A 55 -22.71 17.70 12.05
N GLY A 56 -23.57 18.22 11.18
CA GLY A 56 -25.02 18.34 11.41
C GLY A 56 -25.83 17.07 11.12
N SER A 57 -25.20 16.02 10.61
CA SER A 57 -25.86 14.75 10.31
C SER A 57 -26.17 13.95 11.57
N ASP A 58 -27.28 13.20 11.56
CA ASP A 58 -27.76 12.44 12.71
C ASP A 58 -26.85 11.27 13.05
N TRP A 59 -26.64 11.06 14.35
CA TRP A 59 -25.83 9.95 14.85
C TRP A 59 -26.64 8.65 14.86
N VAL A 60 -26.18 7.63 14.15
CA VAL A 60 -26.88 6.33 14.05
C VAL A 60 -26.11 5.17 14.68
N GLY A 61 -24.97 5.46 15.31
CA GLY A 61 -24.11 4.45 15.96
C GLY A 61 -23.63 3.39 14.96
N LEU A 62 -23.83 2.13 15.30
CA LEU A 62 -23.35 0.98 14.49
C LEU A 62 -24.35 0.55 13.39
N LYS A 63 -25.40 1.32 13.12
CA LYS A 63 -26.44 0.93 12.15
C LYS A 63 -25.87 0.71 10.74
N ASN A 64 -24.92 1.53 10.33
CA ASN A 64 -24.29 1.41 9.03
C ASN A 64 -23.47 0.12 8.89
N PHE A 65 -22.95 -0.40 9.99
CA PHE A 65 -22.19 -1.67 10.00
C PHE A 65 -23.08 -2.90 9.87
N LYS A 66 -24.37 -2.80 10.19
CA LYS A 66 -25.32 -3.92 10.02
C LYS A 66 -25.37 -4.41 8.59
N PHE A 67 -25.27 -3.50 7.61
CA PHE A 67 -25.24 -3.87 6.20
C PHE A 67 -24.02 -4.72 5.86
N LEU A 68 -22.86 -4.33 6.37
CA LEU A 68 -21.60 -5.05 6.13
C LEU A 68 -21.64 -6.48 6.68
N PHE A 69 -22.28 -6.68 7.86
CA PHE A 69 -22.38 -8.00 8.50
C PHE A 69 -23.63 -8.78 8.06
N ALA A 70 -24.61 -8.13 7.42
CA ALA A 70 -25.77 -8.80 6.86
C ALA A 70 -25.45 -9.50 5.52
N THR A 71 -24.39 -9.09 4.85
CA THR A 71 -23.88 -9.71 3.63
C THR A 71 -22.62 -10.53 3.92
N ASN A 72 -22.25 -11.42 3.00
CA ASN A 72 -20.98 -12.15 3.08
C ASN A 72 -19.75 -11.27 2.83
N ASP A 73 -19.95 -9.99 2.50
CA ASP A 73 -18.87 -9.10 2.06
C ASP A 73 -17.82 -8.88 3.14
N ALA A 74 -18.25 -8.70 4.42
CA ALA A 74 -17.31 -8.54 5.53
C ALA A 74 -16.36 -9.74 5.64
N TRP A 75 -16.91 -10.96 5.53
CA TRP A 75 -16.10 -12.18 5.60
C TRP A 75 -15.16 -12.31 4.39
N VAL A 76 -15.67 -12.08 3.19
CA VAL A 76 -14.88 -12.16 1.94
C VAL A 76 -13.75 -11.13 1.96
N ILE A 77 -14.04 -9.86 2.31
CA ILE A 77 -13.05 -8.80 2.39
C ILE A 77 -11.97 -9.13 3.42
N THR A 78 -12.38 -9.53 4.64
CA THR A 78 -11.44 -9.83 5.72
C THR A 78 -10.55 -11.02 5.35
N ARG A 79 -11.16 -12.11 4.89
CA ARG A 79 -10.42 -13.31 4.44
C ARG A 79 -9.43 -12.98 3.34
N ASN A 80 -9.88 -12.27 2.30
CA ASN A 80 -9.02 -11.93 1.17
C ASN A 80 -7.88 -11.00 1.62
N THR A 81 -8.16 -10.01 2.45
CA THR A 81 -7.15 -9.10 2.99
C THR A 81 -6.07 -9.86 3.76
N LEU A 82 -6.48 -10.78 4.66
CA LEU A 82 -5.52 -11.58 5.43
C LEU A 82 -4.71 -12.52 4.53
N LEU A 83 -5.36 -13.24 3.62
CA LEU A 83 -4.69 -14.20 2.74
C LEU A 83 -3.71 -13.50 1.77
N TYR A 84 -4.12 -12.39 1.15
CA TYR A 84 -3.23 -11.63 0.27
C TYR A 84 -2.05 -11.04 1.02
N ASN A 85 -2.25 -10.42 2.19
CA ASN A 85 -1.15 -9.87 2.95
C ASN A 85 -0.18 -10.96 3.43
N LEU A 86 -0.68 -12.09 3.90
CA LEU A 86 0.17 -13.23 4.28
C LEU A 86 0.98 -13.73 3.08
N ALA A 87 0.33 -13.95 1.93
CA ALA A 87 0.99 -14.36 0.71
C ALA A 87 2.07 -13.36 0.26
N PHE A 88 1.74 -12.06 0.28
CA PHE A 88 2.69 -11.01 -0.11
C PHE A 88 3.89 -10.95 0.81
N ILE A 89 3.70 -11.03 2.13
CA ILE A 89 4.81 -11.05 3.10
C ILE A 89 5.74 -12.25 2.83
N VAL A 90 5.18 -13.44 2.70
CA VAL A 90 5.98 -14.67 2.49
C VAL A 90 6.71 -14.60 1.14
N ILE A 91 5.99 -14.32 0.05
CA ILE A 91 6.56 -14.34 -1.30
C ILE A 91 7.61 -13.22 -1.46
N ASN A 92 7.32 -11.99 -1.03
CA ASN A 92 8.28 -10.89 -1.12
C ASN A 92 9.54 -11.17 -0.29
N THR A 93 9.40 -11.77 0.90
CA THR A 93 10.55 -12.14 1.73
C THR A 93 11.41 -13.19 1.02
N VAL A 94 10.81 -14.24 0.49
CA VAL A 94 11.53 -15.32 -0.21
C VAL A 94 12.21 -14.77 -1.48
N VAL A 95 11.48 -14.04 -2.32
CA VAL A 95 12.02 -13.47 -3.55
C VAL A 95 13.12 -12.45 -3.24
N GLY A 96 12.92 -11.60 -2.22
CA GLY A 96 13.93 -10.63 -1.79
C GLY A 96 15.22 -11.29 -1.33
N ILE A 97 15.15 -12.37 -0.56
CA ILE A 97 16.32 -13.15 -0.14
C ILE A 97 17.02 -13.77 -1.36
N ILE A 98 16.27 -14.39 -2.27
CA ILE A 98 16.82 -14.99 -3.48
C ILE A 98 17.55 -13.93 -4.33
N LEU A 99 16.90 -12.80 -4.59
CA LEU A 99 17.50 -11.69 -5.34
C LEU A 99 18.75 -11.13 -4.64
N ALA A 100 18.72 -10.99 -3.32
CA ALA A 100 19.86 -10.52 -2.54
C ALA A 100 21.06 -11.47 -2.69
N ILE A 101 20.86 -12.79 -2.62
CA ILE A 101 21.91 -13.79 -2.82
C ILE A 101 22.46 -13.66 -4.25
N PHE A 102 21.61 -13.66 -5.28
CA PHE A 102 22.08 -13.52 -6.66
C PHE A 102 22.88 -12.23 -6.89
N ILE A 103 22.44 -11.10 -6.32
CA ILE A 103 23.17 -9.83 -6.45
C ILE A 103 24.49 -9.87 -5.67
N CYS A 104 24.55 -10.57 -4.52
CA CYS A 104 25.79 -10.71 -3.75
C CYS A 104 26.86 -11.48 -4.52
N ASP A 105 26.48 -12.53 -5.26
CA ASP A 105 27.39 -13.39 -6.02
C ASP A 105 27.95 -12.72 -7.29
N VAL A 106 27.39 -11.58 -7.70
CA VAL A 106 27.92 -10.84 -8.85
C VAL A 106 29.28 -10.23 -8.56
N VAL A 107 30.32 -10.72 -9.22
CA VAL A 107 31.71 -10.29 -9.04
C VAL A 107 31.94 -8.84 -9.53
N SER A 108 31.35 -8.48 -10.65
CA SER A 108 31.51 -7.16 -11.25
C SER A 108 30.76 -6.07 -10.50
N LYS A 109 31.47 -5.11 -9.94
CA LYS A 109 30.88 -3.95 -9.23
C LYS A 109 29.94 -3.13 -10.12
N LYS A 110 30.20 -3.03 -11.42
CA LYS A 110 29.36 -2.29 -12.37
C LYS A 110 28.03 -3.01 -12.61
N LEU A 111 28.07 -4.32 -12.84
CA LEU A 111 26.87 -5.15 -13.02
C LEU A 111 26.05 -5.21 -11.73
N LYS A 112 26.69 -5.31 -10.57
CA LYS A 112 26.00 -5.27 -9.27
C LYS A 112 25.17 -4.00 -9.10
N LYS A 113 25.75 -2.83 -9.40
CA LYS A 113 25.02 -1.55 -9.36
C LYS A 113 23.88 -1.52 -10.36
N LEU A 114 24.07 -2.04 -11.57
CA LEU A 114 23.03 -2.09 -12.60
C LEU A 114 21.83 -2.95 -12.14
N TYR A 115 22.09 -4.15 -11.62
CA TYR A 115 21.03 -5.02 -11.10
C TYR A 115 20.28 -4.40 -9.91
N GLN A 116 21.00 -3.79 -8.96
CA GLN A 116 20.38 -3.06 -7.86
C GLN A 116 19.46 -1.93 -8.36
N SER A 117 19.92 -1.15 -9.34
CA SER A 117 19.10 -0.08 -9.93
C SER A 117 17.89 -0.62 -10.68
N ALA A 118 18.03 -1.73 -11.40
CA ALA A 118 16.96 -2.37 -12.14
C ALA A 118 15.85 -2.92 -11.21
N VAL A 119 16.24 -3.51 -10.07
CA VAL A 119 15.28 -4.00 -9.07
C VAL A 119 14.54 -2.85 -8.38
N LEU A 120 15.21 -1.71 -8.16
CA LEU A 120 14.58 -0.53 -7.55
C LEU A 120 13.66 0.25 -8.50
N LEU A 121 13.81 0.07 -9.82
CA LEU A 121 13.03 0.83 -10.79
C LEU A 121 11.52 0.67 -10.64
N PRO A 122 10.95 -0.54 -10.53
CA PRO A 122 9.52 -0.72 -10.33
C PRO A 122 9.00 -0.10 -9.03
N TYR A 123 9.79 -0.15 -7.97
CA TYR A 123 9.44 0.47 -6.69
C TYR A 123 9.20 1.98 -6.80
N LEU A 124 10.00 2.67 -7.63
CA LEU A 124 9.89 4.12 -7.84
C LEU A 124 8.73 4.52 -8.76
N MET A 125 8.13 3.55 -9.48
CA MET A 125 7.01 3.83 -10.38
C MET A 125 5.71 4.05 -9.59
N SER A 126 4.90 5.02 -10.04
CA SER A 126 3.57 5.21 -9.46
C SER A 126 2.66 4.02 -9.78
N ILE A 127 1.70 3.76 -8.89
CA ILE A 127 0.73 2.67 -9.09
C ILE A 127 -0.10 2.87 -10.37
N VAL A 128 -0.31 4.12 -10.78
CA VAL A 128 -1.03 4.46 -12.00
C VAL A 128 -0.27 3.97 -13.23
N ILE A 129 1.05 4.21 -13.30
CA ILE A 129 1.90 3.73 -14.40
C ILE A 129 1.89 2.20 -14.43
N ILE A 130 2.01 1.56 -13.27
CA ILE A 130 1.97 0.10 -13.16
C ILE A 130 0.64 -0.44 -13.67
N SER A 131 -0.49 0.17 -13.32
CA SER A 131 -1.80 -0.27 -13.81
C SER A 131 -1.95 -0.17 -15.32
N TYR A 132 -1.38 0.88 -15.96
CA TYR A 132 -1.33 0.96 -17.43
C TYR A 132 -0.45 -0.11 -18.06
N ILE A 133 0.69 -0.42 -17.44
CA ILE A 133 1.55 -1.52 -17.91
C ILE A 133 0.79 -2.84 -17.84
N VAL A 134 0.17 -3.15 -16.69
CA VAL A 134 -0.62 -4.37 -16.52
C VAL A 134 -1.78 -4.43 -17.52
N PHE A 135 -2.44 -3.29 -17.77
CA PHE A 135 -3.49 -3.20 -18.79
C PHE A 135 -2.96 -3.47 -20.20
N ALA A 136 -1.81 -2.92 -20.57
CA ALA A 136 -1.18 -3.18 -21.87
C ALA A 136 -0.84 -4.66 -22.07
N PHE A 137 -0.50 -5.38 -20.99
CA PHE A 137 -0.25 -6.82 -21.06
C PHE A 137 -1.53 -7.65 -21.09
N LEU A 138 -2.54 -7.29 -20.29
CA LEU A 138 -3.71 -8.13 -19.99
C LEU A 138 -5.04 -7.62 -20.59
N SER A 139 -5.04 -6.57 -21.40
CA SER A 139 -6.25 -6.13 -22.11
C SER A 139 -6.82 -7.27 -22.98
N THR A 140 -8.15 -7.40 -23.00
CA THR A 140 -8.81 -8.48 -23.73
C THR A 140 -8.58 -8.35 -25.24
N GLU A 141 -8.69 -7.13 -25.78
CA GLU A 141 -8.61 -6.89 -27.23
C GLU A 141 -7.17 -6.68 -27.72
N ASN A 142 -6.41 -5.84 -27.02
CA ASN A 142 -5.08 -5.39 -27.44
C ASN A 142 -3.95 -5.88 -26.53
N GLY A 143 -4.26 -6.75 -25.56
CA GLY A 143 -3.27 -7.22 -24.59
C GLY A 143 -2.20 -8.09 -25.22
N MET A 144 -0.94 -7.82 -24.88
CA MET A 144 0.21 -8.56 -25.38
C MET A 144 0.10 -10.06 -25.11
N VAL A 145 -0.40 -10.46 -23.93
CA VAL A 145 -0.54 -11.88 -23.56
C VAL A 145 -1.54 -12.59 -24.47
N ASN A 146 -2.70 -11.98 -24.75
CA ASN A 146 -3.69 -12.57 -25.64
C ASN A 146 -3.18 -12.63 -27.09
N ASN A 147 -2.66 -11.52 -27.61
CA ASN A 147 -2.30 -11.41 -29.03
C ASN A 147 -0.97 -12.09 -29.39
N SER A 148 0.02 -12.05 -28.50
CA SER A 148 1.35 -12.60 -28.80
C SER A 148 1.57 -14.03 -28.28
N LEU A 149 0.75 -14.48 -27.30
CA LEU A 149 0.89 -15.83 -26.75
C LEU A 149 -0.33 -16.69 -27.02
N LEU A 150 -1.54 -16.29 -26.62
CA LEU A 150 -2.70 -17.19 -26.66
C LEU A 150 -3.20 -17.42 -28.08
N ILE A 151 -3.41 -16.39 -28.87
CA ILE A 151 -3.96 -16.49 -30.23
C ILE A 151 -3.03 -17.27 -31.15
N PRO A 152 -1.70 -17.04 -31.19
CA PRO A 152 -0.81 -17.84 -32.05
C PRO A 152 -0.74 -19.31 -31.64
N PHE A 153 -1.00 -19.66 -30.38
CA PHE A 153 -1.10 -21.04 -29.91
C PHE A 153 -2.50 -21.63 -30.05
N GLY A 154 -3.40 -20.99 -30.80
CA GLY A 154 -4.75 -21.47 -31.09
C GLY A 154 -5.71 -21.42 -29.90
N LYS A 155 -5.39 -20.63 -28.85
CA LYS A 155 -6.26 -20.46 -27.69
C LYS A 155 -7.12 -19.20 -27.82
N ASN A 156 -8.33 -19.26 -27.29
CA ASN A 156 -9.21 -18.11 -27.25
C ASN A 156 -8.66 -17.01 -26.33
N PRO A 157 -8.86 -15.72 -26.67
CA PRO A 157 -8.47 -14.60 -25.80
C PRO A 157 -9.21 -14.68 -24.46
N ILE A 158 -8.49 -14.37 -23.40
CA ILE A 158 -9.00 -14.41 -22.02
C ILE A 158 -9.34 -12.99 -21.57
N SER A 159 -10.51 -12.82 -20.96
CA SER A 159 -10.91 -11.55 -20.31
C SER A 159 -10.36 -11.50 -18.89
N TRP A 160 -9.06 -11.24 -18.76
CA TRP A 160 -8.31 -11.28 -17.51
C TRP A 160 -8.94 -10.45 -16.39
N TYR A 161 -9.48 -9.28 -16.72
CA TYR A 161 -10.09 -8.36 -15.75
C TYR A 161 -11.50 -8.79 -15.33
N ALA A 162 -12.23 -9.49 -16.18
CA ALA A 162 -13.60 -9.91 -15.91
C ALA A 162 -13.68 -11.19 -15.05
N GLU A 163 -12.62 -11.99 -15.02
CA GLU A 163 -12.63 -13.27 -14.33
C GLU A 163 -11.89 -13.21 -12.98
N PRO A 164 -12.61 -13.31 -11.84
CA PRO A 164 -12.02 -13.22 -10.49
C PRO A 164 -10.92 -14.24 -10.21
N LYS A 165 -10.92 -15.39 -10.89
CA LYS A 165 -9.95 -16.47 -10.64
C LYS A 165 -8.50 -16.10 -10.97
N TYR A 166 -8.28 -15.11 -11.87
CA TYR A 166 -6.94 -14.69 -12.26
C TYR A 166 -6.35 -13.60 -11.34
N TRP A 167 -7.20 -12.88 -10.61
CA TRP A 167 -6.77 -11.77 -9.77
C TRP A 167 -5.75 -12.15 -8.69
N PRO A 168 -5.86 -13.30 -8.00
CA PRO A 168 -4.84 -13.68 -7.02
C PRO A 168 -3.44 -13.76 -7.64
N LEU A 169 -3.32 -14.34 -8.84
CA LEU A 169 -2.05 -14.43 -9.55
C LEU A 169 -1.56 -13.07 -10.02
N ILE A 170 -2.44 -12.28 -10.66
CA ILE A 170 -2.10 -10.94 -11.18
C ILE A 170 -1.60 -10.04 -10.05
N LEU A 171 -2.35 -9.96 -8.94
CA LEU A 171 -1.99 -9.12 -7.80
C LEU A 171 -0.67 -9.57 -7.16
N THR A 172 -0.45 -10.88 -7.04
CA THR A 172 0.79 -11.41 -6.48
C THR A 172 1.98 -11.09 -7.38
N LEU A 173 1.89 -11.28 -8.70
CA LEU A 173 2.96 -10.96 -9.64
C LEU A 173 3.28 -9.47 -9.63
N VAL A 174 2.26 -8.62 -9.66
CA VAL A 174 2.44 -7.16 -9.61
C VAL A 174 3.06 -6.72 -8.29
N ASN A 175 2.62 -7.31 -7.17
CA ASN A 175 3.15 -7.00 -5.84
C ASN A 175 4.63 -7.39 -5.74
N VAL A 176 4.99 -8.61 -6.17
CA VAL A 176 6.39 -9.10 -6.15
C VAL A 176 7.29 -8.29 -7.08
N TRP A 177 6.76 -7.86 -8.24
CA TRP A 177 7.54 -7.05 -9.16
C TRP A 177 7.77 -5.62 -8.66
N LYS A 178 6.80 -5.07 -7.94
CA LYS A 178 6.86 -3.70 -7.40
C LYS A 178 7.55 -3.64 -6.03
N GLY A 179 7.37 -4.67 -5.19
CA GLY A 179 7.82 -4.72 -3.79
C GLY A 179 9.21 -5.18 -3.63
#